data_fd063d4c0edf722978e729490128f062
#
_entry.id   fd063d4c0edf722978e729490128f062
#
_cell.length_a   1.000
_cell.length_b   1.000
_cell.length_c   1.000
_cell.angle_alpha   90.00
_cell.angle_beta   90.00
_cell.angle_gamma   90.00
#
_symmetry.space_group_name_H-M   'P 1'
#
loop_
_entity.id
_entity.type
_entity.pdbx_description
1 polymer ?
#
loop_
_entity_poly.entity_id
_entity_poly.type
_entity_poly.pdbx_seq_one_letter_code
_entity_poly.pdbx_strand_id
1 'polypeptide(L)'
;AEKVWEFFSGHNEEAEEKAAAKDENTLVRGAITTDLILSAEIMVISLNEVATNSFWMQLVVLIVVAFVVTAMVYGAVAVLVKMDDVGLKLSAGDNAFRKKLGHGLVAAMPKVLHTISIIGMFAMLWVGGHILLVGANELGWHAPYELVHGWAHHVAHLGGFVEWLVETLCSLVIGLAVGAIIVVVMHFIPRR
;
A
#
# COMPACT_ATOMS: atom_id res chain seq x y z
N ALA A 1 -2.47 3.36 -8.93
CA ALA A 1 -2.07 3.85 -10.25
C ALA A 1 -2.00 5.38 -10.29
N GLU A 2 -3.00 6.10 -9.78
CA GLU A 2 -3.01 7.57 -9.74
C GLU A 2 -1.82 8.14 -8.95
N LYS A 3 -1.52 7.60 -7.78
CA LYS A 3 -0.35 7.99 -6.97
C LYS A 3 1.00 7.66 -7.62
N VAL A 4 1.06 6.64 -8.47
CA VAL A 4 2.27 6.33 -9.24
C VAL A 4 2.49 7.37 -10.34
N TRP A 5 1.43 7.80 -10.99
CA TRP A 5 1.49 8.88 -11.97
C TRP A 5 1.94 10.21 -11.35
N GLU A 6 1.40 10.57 -10.18
CA GLU A 6 1.82 11.75 -9.41
C GLU A 6 3.31 11.70 -9.05
N PHE A 7 3.81 10.52 -8.65
CA PHE A 7 5.22 10.34 -8.29
C PHE A 7 6.17 10.53 -9.48
N PHE A 8 5.79 10.07 -10.69
CA PHE A 8 6.62 10.17 -11.89
C PHE A 8 6.47 11.51 -12.63
N SER A 9 5.38 12.24 -12.45
CA SER A 9 5.16 13.53 -13.12
C SER A 9 5.82 14.73 -12.46
N GLY A 10 6.71 14.52 -11.48
CA GLY A 10 7.53 15.56 -10.86
C GLY A 10 6.67 16.62 -10.17
N HIS A 11 6.29 16.35 -8.92
CA HIS A 11 5.43 17.24 -8.14
C HIS A 11 6.10 18.59 -7.89
N ASN A 12 5.51 19.64 -8.40
CA ASN A 12 5.79 21.01 -8.00
C ASN A 12 5.26 21.22 -6.57
N GLU A 13 6.08 21.82 -5.71
CA GLU A 13 5.71 22.27 -4.36
C GLU A 13 4.42 23.10 -4.32
N GLU A 14 4.09 23.78 -5.44
CA GLU A 14 2.83 24.51 -5.65
C GLU A 14 1.57 23.62 -5.68
N ALA A 15 1.71 22.32 -5.98
CA ALA A 15 0.58 21.38 -5.98
C ALA A 15 0.28 20.87 -4.57
N GLU A 16 1.28 20.77 -3.69
CA GLU A 16 1.08 20.47 -2.26
C GLU A 16 0.40 21.62 -1.53
N GLU A 17 0.76 22.87 -1.85
CA GLU A 17 0.12 24.06 -1.26
C GLU A 17 -1.35 24.20 -1.72
N LYS A 18 -1.65 23.87 -2.98
CA LYS A 18 -3.04 23.79 -3.49
C LYS A 18 -3.81 22.56 -2.96
N ALA A 19 -3.14 21.48 -2.64
CA ALA A 19 -3.75 20.30 -2.01
C ALA A 19 -4.09 20.58 -0.53
N ALA A 20 -3.27 21.34 0.17
CA ALA A 20 -3.55 21.80 1.53
C ALA A 20 -4.75 22.77 1.60
N ALA A 21 -5.04 23.50 0.51
CA ALA A 21 -6.22 24.37 0.38
C ALA A 21 -7.50 23.64 -0.06
N LYS A 22 -7.45 22.32 -0.30
CA LYS A 22 -8.66 21.52 -0.53
C LYS A 22 -9.47 21.45 0.75
N ASP A 23 -10.78 21.65 0.61
CA ASP A 23 -11.75 21.53 1.70
C ASP A 23 -11.47 20.26 2.53
N GLU A 24 -11.26 20.42 3.83
CA GLU A 24 -10.95 19.36 4.80
C GLU A 24 -11.89 18.15 4.67
N ASN A 25 -13.17 18.43 4.44
CA ASN A 25 -14.20 17.41 4.21
C ASN A 25 -13.90 16.51 2.99
N THR A 26 -13.31 17.08 1.94
CA THR A 26 -12.94 16.32 0.73
C THR A 26 -11.75 15.42 0.99
N LEU A 27 -10.78 15.90 1.75
CA LEU A 27 -9.61 15.11 2.16
C LEU A 27 -10.01 13.96 3.09
N VAL A 28 -10.85 14.24 4.09
CA VAL A 28 -11.35 13.24 5.04
C VAL A 28 -12.18 12.17 4.31
N ARG A 29 -13.08 12.56 3.42
CA ARG A 29 -13.86 11.60 2.61
C ARG A 29 -12.97 10.74 1.72
N GLY A 30 -11.98 11.33 1.10
CA GLY A 30 -11.00 10.59 0.29
C GLY A 30 -10.24 9.56 1.13
N ALA A 31 -9.75 9.96 2.31
CA ALA A 31 -9.05 9.08 3.24
C ALA A 31 -9.95 7.92 3.71
N ILE A 32 -11.17 8.20 4.14
CA ILE A 32 -12.15 7.19 4.59
C ILE A 32 -12.47 6.21 3.45
N THR A 33 -12.70 6.71 2.24
CA THR A 33 -13.01 5.85 1.09
C THR A 33 -11.84 4.94 0.76
N THR A 34 -10.61 5.46 0.78
CA THR A 34 -9.40 4.66 0.53
C THR A 34 -9.22 3.60 1.61
N ASP A 35 -9.37 3.95 2.88
CA ASP A 35 -9.25 3.02 4.01
C ASP A 35 -10.31 1.91 3.95
N LEU A 36 -11.55 2.25 3.60
CA LEU A 36 -12.63 1.27 3.42
C LEU A 36 -12.32 0.26 2.30
N ILE A 37 -11.81 0.74 1.15
CA ILE A 37 -11.46 -0.13 0.03
C ILE A 37 -10.31 -1.07 0.42
N LEU A 38 -9.27 -0.56 1.07
CA LEU A 38 -8.13 -1.35 1.52
C LEU A 38 -8.53 -2.37 2.58
N SER A 39 -9.38 -1.99 3.52
CA SER A 39 -9.91 -2.90 4.54
C SER A 39 -10.76 -4.02 3.93
N ALA A 40 -11.60 -3.68 2.95
CA ALA A 40 -12.38 -4.68 2.20
C ALA A 40 -11.48 -5.65 1.44
N GLU A 41 -10.42 -5.17 0.79
CA GLU A 41 -9.43 -5.99 0.09
C GLU A 41 -8.77 -7.00 1.03
N ILE A 42 -8.28 -6.54 2.20
CA ILE A 42 -7.67 -7.42 3.21
C ILE A 42 -8.67 -8.48 3.70
N MET A 43 -9.94 -8.11 3.88
CA MET A 43 -10.98 -9.06 4.30
C MET A 43 -11.24 -10.11 3.22
N VAL A 44 -11.29 -9.74 1.95
CA VAL A 44 -11.47 -10.68 0.82
C VAL A 44 -10.29 -11.64 0.72
N ILE A 45 -9.06 -11.15 0.83
CA ILE A 45 -7.85 -12.00 0.83
C ILE A 45 -7.92 -12.98 2.01
N SER A 46 -8.22 -12.48 3.21
CA SER A 46 -8.31 -13.33 4.41
C SER A 46 -9.41 -14.38 4.31
N LEU A 47 -10.54 -14.03 3.68
CA LEU A 47 -11.63 -14.97 3.45
C LEU A 47 -11.21 -16.06 2.44
N ASN A 48 -10.50 -15.71 1.38
CA ASN A 48 -10.00 -16.67 0.40
C ASN A 48 -9.06 -17.70 1.03
N GLU A 49 -8.17 -17.28 1.91
CA GLU A 49 -7.24 -18.18 2.62
C GLU A 49 -7.96 -19.23 3.48
N VAL A 50 -9.16 -18.94 3.95
CA VAL A 50 -9.95 -19.83 4.79
C VAL A 50 -11.23 -20.33 4.13
N ALA A 51 -11.37 -20.15 2.82
CA ALA A 51 -12.60 -20.46 2.07
C ALA A 51 -13.06 -21.92 2.19
N THR A 52 -12.11 -22.87 2.33
CA THR A 52 -12.38 -24.30 2.50
C THR A 52 -12.76 -24.70 3.93
N ASN A 53 -12.63 -23.80 4.90
CA ASN A 53 -12.93 -24.08 6.29
C ASN A 53 -14.44 -23.88 6.61
N SER A 54 -14.86 -24.37 7.80
CA SER A 54 -16.22 -24.18 8.25
C SER A 54 -16.57 -22.70 8.45
N PHE A 55 -17.85 -22.36 8.30
CA PHE A 55 -18.34 -20.97 8.50
C PHE A 55 -17.88 -20.33 9.81
N TRP A 56 -17.89 -21.08 10.91
CA TRP A 56 -17.43 -20.58 12.20
C TRP A 56 -15.94 -20.25 12.21
N MET A 57 -15.12 -21.05 11.54
CA MET A 57 -13.69 -20.77 11.41
C MET A 57 -13.45 -19.51 10.57
N GLN A 58 -14.14 -19.38 9.44
CA GLN A 58 -14.07 -18.17 8.61
C GLN A 58 -14.42 -16.92 9.41
N LEU A 59 -15.53 -16.97 10.18
CA LEU A 59 -15.97 -15.84 11.01
C LEU A 59 -14.91 -15.46 12.06
N VAL A 60 -14.38 -16.44 12.79
CA VAL A 60 -13.36 -16.19 13.83
C VAL A 60 -12.10 -15.59 13.21
N VAL A 61 -11.62 -16.14 12.10
CA VAL A 61 -10.43 -15.60 11.42
C VAL A 61 -10.64 -14.17 10.96
N LEU A 62 -11.77 -13.85 10.34
CA LEU A 62 -12.08 -12.49 9.90
C LEU A 62 -12.15 -11.50 11.07
N ILE A 63 -12.75 -11.90 12.20
CA ILE A 63 -12.78 -11.04 13.40
C ILE A 63 -11.37 -10.81 13.93
N VAL A 64 -10.54 -11.85 14.03
CA VAL A 64 -9.16 -11.73 14.52
C VAL A 64 -8.34 -10.83 13.58
N VAL A 65 -8.43 -11.05 12.27
CA VAL A 65 -7.74 -10.23 11.26
C VAL A 65 -8.17 -8.77 11.36
N ALA A 66 -9.48 -8.50 11.50
CA ALA A 66 -9.99 -7.14 11.65
C ALA A 66 -9.36 -6.44 12.87
N PHE A 67 -9.33 -7.09 14.03
CA PHE A 67 -8.72 -6.52 15.23
C PHE A 67 -7.22 -6.33 15.08
N VAL A 68 -6.50 -7.31 14.55
CA VAL A 68 -5.04 -7.26 14.40
C VAL A 68 -4.65 -6.15 13.43
N VAL A 69 -5.29 -6.07 12.26
CA VAL A 69 -5.00 -5.02 11.26
C VAL A 69 -5.32 -3.64 11.81
N THR A 70 -6.47 -3.48 12.47
CA THR A 70 -6.85 -2.21 13.11
C THR A 70 -5.81 -1.80 14.16
N ALA A 71 -5.40 -2.71 15.05
CA ALA A 71 -4.40 -2.44 16.07
C ALA A 71 -3.03 -2.09 15.47
N MET A 72 -2.63 -2.76 14.38
CA MET A 72 -1.37 -2.46 13.68
C MET A 72 -1.40 -1.08 13.04
N VAL A 73 -2.46 -0.73 12.32
CA VAL A 73 -2.59 0.56 11.63
C VAL A 73 -2.63 1.71 12.63
N TYR A 74 -3.53 1.65 13.61
CA TYR A 74 -3.63 2.70 14.64
C TYR A 74 -2.39 2.73 15.54
N GLY A 75 -1.77 1.58 15.81
CA GLY A 75 -0.50 1.49 16.53
C GLY A 75 0.63 2.19 15.79
N ALA A 76 0.76 1.96 14.48
CA ALA A 76 1.74 2.64 13.64
C ALA A 76 1.53 4.16 13.62
N VAL A 77 0.28 4.61 13.44
CA VAL A 77 -0.07 6.04 13.48
C VAL A 77 0.25 6.64 14.84
N ALA A 78 -0.10 5.96 15.94
CA ALA A 78 0.19 6.43 17.28
C ALA A 78 1.70 6.56 17.55
N VAL A 79 2.51 5.64 17.05
CA VAL A 79 3.98 5.71 17.13
C VAL A 79 4.51 6.92 16.35
N LEU A 80 4.00 7.15 15.14
CA LEU A 80 4.41 8.28 14.31
C LEU A 80 4.07 9.62 14.96
N VAL A 81 2.83 9.78 15.44
CA VAL A 81 2.41 11.00 16.16
C VAL A 81 3.25 11.21 17.43
N LYS A 82 3.50 10.13 18.18
CA LYS A 82 4.32 10.21 19.40
C LYS A 82 5.77 10.56 19.10
N MET A 83 6.31 10.13 17.99
CA MET A 83 7.66 10.47 17.54
C MET A 83 7.79 11.96 17.25
N ASP A 84 6.77 12.57 16.63
CA ASP A 84 6.73 14.01 16.39
C ASP A 84 6.63 14.81 17.68
N ASP A 85 5.71 14.45 18.59
CA ASP A 85 5.55 15.08 19.91
C ASP A 85 6.83 15.02 20.75
N VAL A 86 7.51 13.87 20.76
CA VAL A 86 8.77 13.69 21.48
C VAL A 86 9.87 14.53 20.82
N GLY A 87 9.92 14.57 19.50
CA GLY A 87 10.86 15.38 18.74
C GLY A 87 10.72 16.88 19.08
N LEU A 88 9.50 17.39 19.09
CA LEU A 88 9.21 18.78 19.46
C LEU A 88 9.59 19.09 20.92
N LYS A 89 9.24 18.22 21.87
CA LYS A 89 9.61 18.39 23.29
C LYS A 89 11.12 18.37 23.52
N LEU A 90 11.84 17.49 22.82
CA LEU A 90 13.30 17.42 22.89
C LEU A 90 13.96 18.65 22.27
N SER A 91 13.40 19.19 21.17
CA SER A 91 13.93 20.38 20.50
C SER A 91 13.76 21.65 21.32
N ALA A 92 12.77 21.71 22.21
CA ALA A 92 12.53 22.81 23.13
C ALA A 92 13.39 22.80 24.40
N GLY A 93 14.14 21.71 24.67
CA GLY A 93 14.96 21.56 25.86
C GLY A 93 16.26 22.36 25.82
N ASP A 94 16.84 22.68 26.99
CA ASP A 94 18.06 23.50 27.12
C ASP A 94 19.36 22.75 26.79
N ASN A 95 19.33 21.42 26.73
CA ASN A 95 20.52 20.60 26.47
C ASN A 95 20.78 20.49 24.96
N ALA A 96 21.96 20.91 24.51
CA ALA A 96 22.36 20.90 23.09
C ALA A 96 22.21 19.53 22.40
N PHE A 97 22.50 18.45 23.13
CA PHE A 97 22.34 17.08 22.62
C PHE A 97 20.87 16.70 22.43
N ARG A 98 19.99 17.02 23.39
CA ARG A 98 18.54 16.81 23.29
C ARG A 98 17.94 17.63 22.16
N LYS A 99 18.35 18.86 22.01
CA LYS A 99 17.92 19.75 20.92
C LYS A 99 18.27 19.20 19.54
N LYS A 100 19.50 18.71 19.39
CA LYS A 100 19.95 18.08 18.14
C LYS A 100 19.18 16.79 17.83
N LEU A 101 18.91 15.95 18.82
CA LEU A 101 18.07 14.76 18.67
C LEU A 101 16.63 15.13 18.33
N GLY A 102 16.03 16.11 18.99
CA GLY A 102 14.68 16.59 18.72
C GLY A 102 14.52 17.08 17.28
N HIS A 103 15.42 17.96 16.83
CA HIS A 103 15.42 18.41 15.44
C HIS A 103 15.63 17.28 14.44
N GLY A 104 16.49 16.32 14.75
CA GLY A 104 16.69 15.12 13.92
C GLY A 104 15.43 14.28 13.80
N LEU A 105 14.69 14.12 14.89
CA LEU A 105 13.45 13.33 14.93
C LEU A 105 12.34 14.00 14.10
N VAL A 106 12.12 15.30 14.28
CA VAL A 106 11.15 16.07 13.49
C VAL A 106 11.52 16.08 12.01
N ALA A 107 12.80 16.30 11.68
CA ALA A 107 13.28 16.27 10.30
C ALA A 107 13.22 14.87 9.65
N ALA A 108 13.21 13.80 10.44
CA ALA A 108 13.07 12.44 9.96
C ALA A 108 11.60 12.10 9.58
N MET A 109 10.62 12.75 10.19
CA MET A 109 9.19 12.47 10.00
C MET A 109 8.76 12.47 8.52
N PRO A 110 9.00 13.52 7.72
CA PRO A 110 8.62 13.52 6.31
C PRO A 110 9.28 12.39 5.52
N LYS A 111 10.55 12.06 5.85
CA LYS A 111 11.28 10.98 5.19
C LYS A 111 10.70 9.62 5.53
N VAL A 112 10.34 9.38 6.79
CA VAL A 112 9.69 8.14 7.24
C VAL A 112 8.34 7.96 6.55
N LEU A 113 7.50 9.01 6.56
CA LEU A 113 6.20 8.97 5.89
C LEU A 113 6.33 8.72 4.38
N HIS A 114 7.28 9.39 3.72
CA HIS A 114 7.56 9.18 2.31
C HIS A 114 8.02 7.75 2.01
N THR A 115 8.93 7.21 2.83
CA THR A 115 9.41 5.83 2.69
C THR A 115 8.28 4.82 2.87
N ILE A 116 7.44 4.98 3.90
CA ILE A 116 6.26 4.12 4.13
C ILE A 116 5.30 4.21 2.94
N SER A 117 5.06 5.41 2.40
CA SER A 117 4.20 5.61 1.24
C SER A 117 4.72 4.87 0.00
N ILE A 118 6.03 4.94 -0.27
CA ILE A 118 6.65 4.22 -1.39
C ILE A 118 6.51 2.70 -1.20
N ILE A 119 6.88 2.20 -0.03
CA ILE A 119 6.78 0.75 0.27
C ILE A 119 5.33 0.29 0.13
N GLY A 120 4.37 1.04 0.67
CA GLY A 120 2.95 0.71 0.57
C GLY A 120 2.44 0.70 -0.88
N MET A 121 2.89 1.66 -1.71
CA MET A 121 2.54 1.71 -3.12
C MET A 121 3.03 0.47 -3.88
N PHE A 122 4.28 0.07 -3.69
CA PHE A 122 4.83 -1.14 -4.32
C PHE A 122 4.14 -2.41 -3.82
N ALA A 123 3.87 -2.51 -2.52
CA ALA A 123 3.16 -3.65 -1.95
C ALA A 123 1.76 -3.81 -2.55
N MET A 124 1.01 -2.71 -2.69
CA MET A 124 -0.32 -2.74 -3.31
C MET A 124 -0.28 -3.12 -4.79
N LEU A 125 0.68 -2.62 -5.55
CA LEU A 125 0.84 -3.00 -6.96
C LEU A 125 1.17 -4.49 -7.10
N TRP A 126 2.02 -5.01 -6.24
CA TRP A 126 2.36 -6.43 -6.21
C TRP A 126 1.14 -7.29 -5.86
N VAL A 127 0.49 -7.01 -4.72
CA VAL A 127 -0.68 -7.78 -4.25
C VAL A 127 -1.83 -7.69 -5.27
N GLY A 128 -2.14 -6.49 -5.76
CA GLY A 128 -3.18 -6.29 -6.78
C GLY A 128 -2.87 -7.04 -8.09
N GLY A 129 -1.61 -7.05 -8.54
CA GLY A 129 -1.20 -7.81 -9.71
C GLY A 129 -1.31 -9.32 -9.50
N HIS A 130 -0.95 -9.82 -8.32
CA HIS A 130 -1.10 -11.23 -7.98
C HIS A 130 -2.58 -11.66 -7.95
N ILE A 131 -3.45 -10.87 -7.32
CA ILE A 131 -4.90 -11.13 -7.29
C ILE A 131 -5.49 -11.15 -8.71
N LEU A 132 -5.04 -10.24 -9.58
CA LEU A 132 -5.48 -10.22 -10.98
C LEU A 132 -5.06 -11.48 -11.74
N LEU A 133 -3.84 -11.98 -11.50
CA LEU A 133 -3.34 -13.22 -12.11
C LEU A 133 -4.14 -14.43 -11.65
N VAL A 134 -4.34 -14.57 -10.35
CA VAL A 134 -5.11 -15.67 -9.76
C VAL A 134 -6.58 -15.61 -10.23
N GLY A 135 -7.20 -14.43 -10.15
CA GLY A 135 -8.58 -14.24 -10.59
C GLY A 135 -8.79 -14.49 -12.09
N ALA A 136 -7.84 -14.11 -12.94
CA ALA A 136 -7.89 -14.43 -14.38
C ALA A 136 -7.80 -15.93 -14.62
N ASN A 137 -6.95 -16.63 -13.88
CA ASN A 137 -6.81 -18.08 -13.94
C ASN A 137 -8.12 -18.80 -13.53
N GLU A 138 -8.75 -18.36 -12.43
CA GLU A 138 -10.04 -18.91 -11.96
C GLU A 138 -11.18 -18.65 -12.95
N LEU A 139 -11.16 -17.54 -13.69
CA LEU A 139 -12.12 -17.23 -14.75
C LEU A 139 -11.86 -18.00 -16.06
N GLY A 140 -10.85 -18.87 -16.10
CA GLY A 140 -10.52 -19.69 -17.26
C GLY A 140 -9.48 -19.08 -18.21
N TRP A 141 -8.91 -17.93 -17.88
CA TRP A 141 -7.82 -17.32 -18.66
C TRP A 141 -6.46 -17.68 -18.06
N HIS A 142 -6.00 -18.90 -18.36
CA HIS A 142 -4.79 -19.48 -17.75
C HIS A 142 -3.48 -18.90 -18.30
N ALA A 143 -3.48 -18.35 -19.51
CA ALA A 143 -2.27 -17.93 -20.21
C ALA A 143 -1.35 -16.96 -19.43
N PRO A 144 -1.84 -15.88 -18.77
CA PRO A 144 -0.97 -14.99 -18.01
C PRO A 144 -0.36 -15.67 -16.77
N TYR A 145 -1.14 -16.51 -16.11
CA TYR A 145 -0.71 -17.23 -14.90
C TYR A 145 0.35 -18.27 -15.24
N GLU A 146 0.14 -19.10 -16.27
CA GLU A 146 1.10 -20.10 -16.75
C GLU A 146 2.40 -19.47 -17.24
N LEU A 147 2.33 -18.31 -17.85
CA LEU A 147 3.51 -17.59 -18.36
C LEU A 147 4.39 -17.11 -17.19
N VAL A 148 3.80 -16.53 -16.15
CA VAL A 148 4.51 -16.07 -14.96
C VAL A 148 5.10 -17.25 -14.19
N HIS A 149 4.30 -18.32 -13.96
CA HIS A 149 4.77 -19.52 -13.30
C HIS A 149 5.85 -20.25 -14.12
N GLY A 150 5.73 -20.29 -15.44
CA GLY A 150 6.76 -20.85 -16.32
C GLY A 150 8.11 -20.13 -16.16
N TRP A 151 8.10 -18.82 -16.10
CA TRP A 151 9.34 -18.05 -15.86
C TRP A 151 9.88 -18.24 -14.44
N ALA A 152 9.04 -18.25 -13.43
CA ALA A 152 9.44 -18.53 -12.05
C ALA A 152 10.07 -19.92 -11.91
N HIS A 153 9.47 -20.94 -12.53
CA HIS A 153 10.00 -22.31 -12.56
C HIS A 153 11.36 -22.44 -13.27
N HIS A 154 11.60 -21.66 -14.33
CA HIS A 154 12.90 -21.68 -15.02
C HIS A 154 14.06 -21.22 -14.12
N VAL A 155 13.78 -20.39 -13.12
CA VAL A 155 14.79 -19.89 -12.17
C VAL A 155 14.76 -20.60 -10.82
N ALA A 156 13.84 -21.55 -10.62
CA ALA A 156 13.70 -22.29 -9.36
C ALA A 156 14.98 -23.04 -8.94
N HIS A 157 15.81 -23.42 -9.92
CA HIS A 157 17.13 -24.06 -9.66
C HIS A 157 18.14 -23.11 -8.96
N LEU A 158 17.90 -21.78 -8.98
CA LEU A 158 18.72 -20.79 -8.28
C LEU A 158 18.30 -20.57 -6.82
N GLY A 159 17.22 -21.25 -6.38
CA GLY A 159 16.70 -21.19 -5.02
C GLY A 159 15.31 -20.57 -4.92
N GLY A 160 14.53 -21.01 -3.95
CA GLY A 160 13.13 -20.56 -3.77
C GLY A 160 12.97 -19.07 -3.54
N PHE A 161 13.99 -18.37 -3.06
CA PHE A 161 13.97 -16.92 -2.94
C PHE A 161 13.97 -16.22 -4.30
N VAL A 162 14.72 -16.75 -5.29
CA VAL A 162 14.77 -16.19 -6.64
C VAL A 162 13.45 -16.43 -7.37
N GLU A 163 12.89 -17.63 -7.22
CA GLU A 163 11.56 -17.97 -7.74
C GLU A 163 10.49 -17.02 -7.22
N TRP A 164 10.42 -16.82 -5.90
CA TRP A 164 9.50 -15.87 -5.27
C TRP A 164 9.73 -14.44 -5.75
N LEU A 165 10.98 -14.01 -5.92
CA LEU A 165 11.32 -12.67 -6.39
C LEU A 165 10.82 -12.42 -7.83
N VAL A 166 10.99 -13.40 -8.72
CA VAL A 166 10.52 -13.31 -10.11
C VAL A 166 9.01 -13.25 -10.16
N GLU A 167 8.32 -14.09 -9.40
CA GLU A 167 6.87 -14.08 -9.31
C GLU A 167 6.34 -12.73 -8.79
N THR A 168 6.97 -12.19 -7.76
CA THR A 168 6.67 -10.87 -7.19
C THR A 168 6.85 -9.74 -8.21
N LEU A 169 7.98 -9.73 -8.93
CA LEU A 169 8.26 -8.72 -9.95
C LEU A 169 7.29 -8.81 -11.13
N CYS A 170 6.98 -10.01 -11.60
CA CYS A 170 5.99 -10.19 -12.67
C CYS A 170 4.61 -9.70 -12.25
N SER A 171 4.16 -10.04 -11.05
CA SER A 171 2.90 -9.57 -10.48
C SER A 171 2.86 -8.05 -10.36
N LEU A 172 3.95 -7.43 -9.93
CA LEU A 172 4.09 -5.96 -9.83
C LEU A 172 3.96 -5.30 -11.21
N VAL A 173 4.64 -5.84 -12.23
CA VAL A 173 4.57 -5.33 -13.61
C VAL A 173 3.15 -5.42 -14.17
N ILE A 174 2.47 -6.54 -13.92
CA ILE A 174 1.07 -6.72 -14.36
C ILE A 174 0.15 -5.75 -13.63
N GLY A 175 0.30 -5.60 -12.30
CA GLY A 175 -0.46 -4.63 -11.51
C GLY A 175 -0.25 -3.20 -12.00
N LEU A 176 1.00 -2.84 -12.35
CA LEU A 176 1.33 -1.54 -12.91
C LEU A 176 0.69 -1.33 -14.30
N ALA A 177 0.79 -2.33 -15.18
CA ALA A 177 0.25 -2.26 -16.55
C ALA A 177 -1.28 -2.09 -16.54
N VAL A 178 -1.99 -2.93 -15.78
CA VAL A 178 -3.45 -2.85 -15.65
C VAL A 178 -3.85 -1.55 -14.96
N GLY A 179 -3.16 -1.16 -13.90
CA GLY A 179 -3.39 0.11 -13.22
C GLY A 179 -3.18 1.32 -14.14
N ALA A 180 -2.14 1.31 -14.98
CA ALA A 180 -1.90 2.36 -15.96
C ALA A 180 -3.02 2.44 -17.01
N ILE A 181 -3.47 1.29 -17.52
CA ILE A 181 -4.60 1.23 -18.46
C ILE A 181 -5.86 1.84 -17.84
N ILE A 182 -6.18 1.49 -16.59
CA ILE A 182 -7.34 2.02 -15.87
C ILE A 182 -7.24 3.55 -15.72
N VAL A 183 -6.08 4.07 -15.36
CA VAL A 183 -5.86 5.53 -15.24
C VAL A 183 -6.05 6.22 -16.58
N VAL A 184 -5.48 5.68 -17.65
CA VAL A 184 -5.66 6.23 -19.01
C VAL A 184 -7.14 6.24 -19.40
N VAL A 185 -7.84 5.13 -19.20
CA VAL A 185 -9.28 5.03 -19.53
C VAL A 185 -10.08 6.06 -18.71
N MET A 186 -9.81 6.17 -17.41
CA MET A 186 -10.50 7.15 -16.55
C MET A 186 -10.18 8.61 -16.92
N HIS A 187 -8.99 8.87 -17.46
CA HIS A 187 -8.64 10.21 -17.93
C HIS A 187 -9.44 10.63 -19.17
N PHE A 188 -9.80 9.68 -20.04
CA PHE A 188 -10.62 9.92 -21.24
C PHE A 188 -12.13 9.98 -20.94
N ILE A 189 -12.58 9.55 -19.75
CA ILE A 189 -13.98 9.67 -19.34
C ILE A 189 -14.20 11.07 -18.75
N PRO A 190 -14.92 11.99 -19.42
CA PRO A 190 -15.16 13.32 -18.87
C PRO A 190 -15.97 13.19 -17.57
N ARG A 191 -15.39 13.66 -16.48
CA ARG A 191 -16.14 13.85 -15.22
C ARG A 191 -17.23 14.91 -15.46
N ARG A 192 -18.47 14.44 -15.56
CA ARG A 192 -19.67 15.29 -15.49
C ARG A 192 -19.99 15.65 -14.06
#